data_2cc46e5ee175c7977daa18a9fd024fd5
#
_entry.id   2cc46e5ee175c7977daa18a9fd024fd5
#
_cell.length_a   1.000
_cell.length_b   1.000
_cell.length_c   1.000
_cell.angle_alpha   90.00
_cell.angle_beta   90.00
_cell.angle_gamma   90.00
#
_symmetry.space_group_name_H-M   'P 1'
#
loop_
_entity.id
_entity.type
_entity.pdbx_description
1 polymer ?
#
loop_
_entity_poly.entity_id
_entity_poly.type
_entity_poly.pdbx_seq_one_letter_code
_entity_poly.pdbx_strand_id
1 'polypeptide(L)'
;GLGDVYKRQIPAYDVLTGGVGYLAYNSFSTEDNSELLRLSQYYKENNVKEFVLDLRYNAGGAMDCVQLLATILAPADKLGSTLASLEYSLKQMSKDRELTFDDQLLQGGSNLNLSKVYILTSSTTAGAAEMLINCLKPYMTVVLVGATTKGENVATASFSSDKFQWVLRPVVCEVFNSEGKADYSTGFTADYAVNSLQDFAKVLPLGDPNEEMLSAALGIIDGSI
;
A
#
# COMPACT_ATOMS: atom_id res chain seq x y z
N GLY A 1 -27.47 15.88 15.66
CA GLY A 1 -26.48 14.84 15.68
C GLY A 1 -25.52 15.07 14.54
N LEU A 2 -24.27 15.38 14.85
CA LEU A 2 -23.19 15.29 13.87
C LEU A 2 -23.04 13.80 13.57
N GLY A 3 -23.58 13.36 12.43
CA GLY A 3 -23.37 12.00 11.95
C GLY A 3 -21.87 11.74 11.86
N ASP A 4 -21.44 10.60 12.36
CA ASP A 4 -20.10 10.08 12.16
C ASP A 4 -19.78 10.16 10.65
N VAL A 5 -18.86 11.04 10.29
CA VAL A 5 -18.24 11.02 8.97
C VAL A 5 -17.35 9.78 9.00
N TYR A 6 -17.90 8.65 8.59
CA TYR A 6 -17.16 7.43 8.37
C TYR A 6 -16.05 7.78 7.38
N LYS A 7 -14.82 7.89 7.86
CA LYS A 7 -13.65 8.03 6.99
C LYS A 7 -13.57 6.74 6.19
N ARG A 8 -14.04 6.75 4.94
CA ARG A 8 -13.85 5.63 4.04
C ARG A 8 -12.36 5.42 3.86
N GLN A 9 -11.88 4.22 4.14
CA GLN A 9 -10.46 3.89 3.92
C GLN A 9 -10.11 3.87 2.44
N ILE A 10 -11.10 3.58 1.59
CA ILE A 10 -11.03 3.70 0.13
C ILE A 10 -11.89 4.91 -0.30
N PRO A 11 -11.31 6.13 -0.32
CA PRO A 11 -12.07 7.34 -0.63
C PRO A 11 -12.36 7.49 -2.13
N ALA A 12 -11.51 6.93 -3.01
CA ALA A 12 -11.65 7.02 -4.46
C ALA A 12 -11.03 5.81 -5.16
N TYR A 13 -11.67 5.37 -6.24
CA TYR A 13 -11.16 4.36 -7.17
C TYR A 13 -11.79 4.57 -8.54
N ASP A 14 -11.07 4.23 -9.61
CA ASP A 14 -11.59 4.31 -10.97
C ASP A 14 -10.73 3.50 -11.96
N VAL A 15 -11.22 3.37 -13.18
CA VAL A 15 -10.43 3.05 -14.37
C VAL A 15 -10.38 4.28 -15.25
N LEU A 16 -9.23 4.94 -15.24
CA LEU A 16 -9.00 6.20 -15.94
C LEU A 16 -8.83 5.99 -17.45
N THR A 17 -8.85 7.08 -18.20
CA THR A 17 -8.56 7.08 -19.65
C THR A 17 -7.23 6.39 -19.92
N GLY A 18 -7.19 5.55 -20.96
CA GLY A 18 -6.02 4.71 -21.25
C GLY A 18 -5.98 3.37 -20.50
N GLY A 19 -7.03 3.04 -19.69
CA GLY A 19 -7.12 1.77 -18.97
C GLY A 19 -6.21 1.71 -17.74
N VAL A 20 -5.88 2.86 -17.15
CA VAL A 20 -5.10 2.96 -15.92
C VAL A 20 -6.01 2.78 -14.72
N GLY A 21 -5.75 1.76 -13.89
CA GLY A 21 -6.44 1.59 -12.61
C GLY A 21 -5.96 2.63 -11.60
N TYR A 22 -6.88 3.20 -10.83
CA TYR A 22 -6.57 4.10 -9.73
C TYR A 22 -7.26 3.62 -8.45
N LEU A 23 -6.51 3.60 -7.36
CA LEU A 23 -7.02 3.28 -6.03
C LEU A 23 -6.37 4.20 -4.99
N ALA A 24 -7.18 5.01 -4.30
CA ALA A 24 -6.75 5.70 -3.09
C ALA A 24 -7.10 4.85 -1.87
N TYR A 25 -6.07 4.56 -1.03
CA TYR A 25 -6.24 3.71 0.15
C TYR A 25 -5.56 4.34 1.36
N ASN A 26 -6.37 4.82 2.31
CA ASN A 26 -5.90 5.68 3.41
C ASN A 26 -5.40 4.92 4.65
N SER A 27 -5.80 3.65 4.83
CA SER A 27 -5.33 2.82 5.94
C SER A 27 -5.63 1.36 5.66
N PHE A 28 -4.72 0.48 6.00
CA PHE A 28 -4.91 -0.97 5.86
C PHE A 28 -5.82 -1.51 6.97
N SER A 29 -7.08 -1.80 6.62
CA SER A 29 -8.09 -2.37 7.51
C SER A 29 -8.62 -3.70 6.99
N THR A 30 -8.68 -4.71 7.85
CA THR A 30 -9.25 -6.02 7.47
C THR A 30 -10.74 -5.94 7.10
N GLU A 31 -11.43 -4.88 7.53
CA GLU A 31 -12.82 -4.61 7.16
C GLU A 31 -12.97 -4.30 5.66
N ASP A 32 -11.90 -3.82 5.01
CA ASP A 32 -11.90 -3.46 3.59
C ASP A 32 -11.54 -4.63 2.66
N ASN A 33 -11.16 -5.80 3.18
CA ASN A 33 -10.70 -6.93 2.37
C ASN A 33 -11.72 -7.35 1.30
N SER A 34 -13.01 -7.39 1.64
CA SER A 34 -14.08 -7.70 0.69
C SER A 34 -14.20 -6.67 -0.43
N GLU A 35 -14.00 -5.40 -0.10
CA GLU A 35 -14.02 -4.32 -1.08
C GLU A 35 -12.78 -4.35 -1.99
N LEU A 36 -11.59 -4.64 -1.44
CA LEU A 36 -10.38 -4.84 -2.23
C LEU A 36 -10.52 -6.00 -3.23
N LEU A 37 -11.13 -7.12 -2.80
CA LEU A 37 -11.43 -8.25 -3.67
C LEU A 37 -12.41 -7.88 -4.78
N ARG A 38 -13.50 -7.19 -4.45
CA ARG A 38 -14.46 -6.67 -5.43
C ARG A 38 -13.80 -5.74 -6.44
N LEU A 39 -12.96 -4.82 -5.98
CA LEU A 39 -12.24 -3.88 -6.83
C LEU A 39 -11.22 -4.58 -7.71
N SER A 40 -10.56 -5.63 -7.22
CA SER A 40 -9.64 -6.42 -8.03
C SER A 40 -10.34 -7.07 -9.23
N GLN A 41 -11.57 -7.57 -9.05
CA GLN A 41 -12.39 -8.05 -10.16
C GLN A 41 -12.76 -6.92 -11.13
N TYR A 42 -13.21 -5.78 -10.61
CA TYR A 42 -13.55 -4.60 -11.41
C TYR A 42 -12.38 -4.18 -12.30
N TYR A 43 -11.17 -4.08 -11.77
CA TYR A 43 -9.98 -3.74 -12.57
C TYR A 43 -9.64 -4.85 -13.58
N LYS A 44 -9.78 -6.10 -13.21
CA LYS A 44 -9.53 -7.25 -14.11
C LYS A 44 -10.49 -7.26 -15.29
N GLU A 45 -11.78 -7.04 -15.05
CA GLU A 45 -12.84 -6.99 -16.07
C GLU A 45 -12.64 -5.81 -17.04
N ASN A 46 -12.08 -4.70 -16.56
CA ASN A 46 -11.72 -3.54 -17.37
C ASN A 46 -10.33 -3.63 -18.02
N ASN A 47 -9.66 -4.79 -17.95
CA ASN A 47 -8.35 -5.04 -18.56
C ASN A 47 -7.26 -4.04 -18.15
N VAL A 48 -7.27 -3.59 -16.91
CA VAL A 48 -6.24 -2.70 -16.35
C VAL A 48 -4.85 -3.34 -16.48
N LYS A 49 -3.89 -2.58 -17.01
CA LYS A 49 -2.49 -3.00 -17.20
C LYS A 49 -1.49 -2.09 -16.50
N GLU A 50 -1.83 -0.83 -16.34
CA GLU A 50 -1.09 0.15 -15.56
C GLU A 50 -1.91 0.50 -14.32
N PHE A 51 -1.26 0.73 -13.19
CA PHE A 51 -1.96 0.94 -11.93
C PHE A 51 -1.31 2.04 -11.09
N VAL A 52 -2.12 2.98 -10.63
CA VAL A 52 -1.73 4.01 -9.67
C VAL A 52 -2.37 3.70 -8.32
N LEU A 53 -1.54 3.41 -7.32
CA LEU A 53 -1.94 3.21 -5.94
C LEU A 53 -1.62 4.46 -5.12
N ASP A 54 -2.63 5.16 -4.65
CA ASP A 54 -2.47 6.39 -3.87
C ASP A 54 -2.42 6.09 -2.38
N LEU A 55 -1.21 6.12 -1.83
CA LEU A 55 -0.92 5.90 -0.41
C LEU A 55 -0.46 7.19 0.30
N ARG A 56 -0.65 8.38 -0.31
CA ARG A 56 -0.15 9.65 0.24
C ARG A 56 -0.68 9.97 1.64
N TYR A 57 -1.83 9.42 2.03
CA TYR A 57 -2.44 9.61 3.36
C TYR A 57 -2.45 8.32 4.19
N ASN A 58 -1.74 7.28 3.76
CA ASN A 58 -1.72 5.98 4.41
C ASN A 58 -0.60 5.89 5.45
N ALA A 59 -0.96 5.94 6.73
CA ALA A 59 -0.04 5.81 7.86
C ALA A 59 0.12 4.36 8.34
N GLY A 60 -0.26 3.36 7.53
CA GLY A 60 -0.11 1.95 7.87
C GLY A 60 -1.41 1.23 8.19
N GLY A 61 -1.33 0.19 9.03
CA GLY A 61 -2.45 -0.66 9.43
C GLY A 61 -2.10 -2.15 9.49
N ALA A 62 -3.05 -3.01 9.16
CA ALA A 62 -2.92 -4.46 9.30
C ALA A 62 -2.06 -5.10 8.20
N MET A 63 -1.08 -5.93 8.58
CA MET A 63 -0.21 -6.65 7.66
C MET A 63 -0.95 -7.65 6.77
N ASP A 64 -2.03 -8.26 7.27
CA ASP A 64 -2.84 -9.20 6.49
C ASP A 64 -3.49 -8.52 5.27
N CYS A 65 -3.82 -7.22 5.39
CA CYS A 65 -4.32 -6.43 4.25
C CYS A 65 -3.20 -6.09 3.26
N VAL A 66 -1.96 -5.90 3.74
CA VAL A 66 -0.79 -5.76 2.85
C VAL A 66 -0.60 -7.03 2.05
N GLN A 67 -0.68 -8.20 2.69
CA GLN A 67 -0.54 -9.49 2.02
C GLN A 67 -1.60 -9.66 0.92
N LEU A 68 -2.87 -9.35 1.22
CA LEU A 68 -3.95 -9.40 0.23
C LEU A 68 -3.69 -8.45 -0.95
N LEU A 69 -3.41 -7.16 -0.67
CA LEU A 69 -3.20 -6.17 -1.73
C LEU A 69 -1.96 -6.50 -2.57
N ALA A 70 -0.87 -6.94 -1.93
CA ALA A 70 0.32 -7.39 -2.63
C ALA A 70 0.00 -8.58 -3.57
N THR A 71 -0.79 -9.55 -3.09
CA THR A 71 -1.23 -10.71 -3.90
C THR A 71 -2.11 -10.30 -5.08
N ILE A 72 -2.97 -9.28 -4.91
CA ILE A 72 -3.78 -8.71 -5.99
C ILE A 72 -2.89 -8.09 -7.07
N LEU A 73 -1.86 -7.34 -6.69
CA LEU A 73 -1.02 -6.56 -7.62
C LEU A 73 0.08 -7.38 -8.28
N ALA A 74 0.67 -8.34 -7.57
CA ALA A 74 1.88 -9.06 -7.97
C ALA A 74 1.79 -9.73 -9.35
N PRO A 75 2.93 -9.95 -10.04
CA PRO A 75 2.98 -10.82 -11.20
C PRO A 75 2.46 -12.23 -10.87
N ALA A 76 1.65 -12.81 -11.75
CA ALA A 76 0.98 -14.08 -11.48
C ALA A 76 1.96 -15.26 -11.29
N ASP A 77 3.14 -15.19 -11.91
CA ASP A 77 4.21 -16.20 -11.76
C ASP A 77 4.92 -16.11 -10.40
N LYS A 78 4.60 -15.12 -9.58
CA LYS A 78 5.15 -14.94 -8.22
C LYS A 78 4.20 -15.41 -7.12
N LEU A 79 2.98 -15.81 -7.45
CA LEU A 79 2.07 -16.40 -6.47
C LEU A 79 2.71 -17.63 -5.82
N GLY A 80 2.59 -17.74 -4.51
CA GLY A 80 3.28 -18.76 -3.70
C GLY A 80 4.71 -18.39 -3.25
N SER A 81 5.34 -17.36 -3.83
CA SER A 81 6.66 -16.90 -3.38
C SER A 81 6.58 -16.13 -2.06
N THR A 82 7.69 -16.08 -1.31
CA THR A 82 7.79 -15.31 -0.07
C THR A 82 7.59 -13.82 -0.33
N LEU A 83 6.62 -13.20 0.33
CA LEU A 83 6.37 -11.76 0.29
C LEU A 83 7.25 -11.04 1.30
N ALA A 84 7.22 -11.50 2.55
CA ALA A 84 7.93 -10.90 3.67
C ALA A 84 8.34 -11.92 4.70
N SER A 85 9.43 -11.63 5.44
CA SER A 85 9.85 -12.32 6.65
C SER A 85 9.68 -11.40 7.85
N LEU A 86 9.06 -11.91 8.92
CA LEU A 86 8.86 -11.21 10.17
C LEU A 86 9.82 -11.78 11.19
N GLU A 87 10.80 -10.98 11.63
CA GLU A 87 11.80 -11.38 12.60
C GLU A 87 11.53 -10.72 13.94
N TYR A 88 11.24 -11.55 14.94
CA TYR A 88 10.95 -11.13 16.30
C TYR A 88 12.25 -11.05 17.11
N SER A 89 12.19 -10.41 18.29
CA SER A 89 13.34 -10.35 19.20
C SER A 89 13.83 -11.74 19.59
N LEU A 90 15.12 -11.87 19.97
CA LEU A 90 15.76 -13.13 20.38
C LEU A 90 14.95 -13.94 21.41
N LYS A 91 14.16 -13.27 22.28
CA LYS A 91 13.30 -13.94 23.25
C LYS A 91 11.99 -14.47 22.66
N GLN A 92 11.68 -14.15 21.41
CA GLN A 92 10.43 -14.50 20.73
C GLN A 92 10.65 -15.06 19.32
N MET A 93 11.84 -15.54 19.01
CA MET A 93 12.18 -16.15 17.70
C MET A 93 11.24 -17.26 17.27
N SER A 94 10.57 -17.95 18.21
CA SER A 94 9.55 -18.96 17.86
C SER A 94 8.30 -18.37 17.19
N LYS A 95 8.21 -17.04 17.07
CA LYS A 95 7.14 -16.33 16.35
C LYS A 95 7.58 -15.85 14.98
N ASP A 96 8.84 -16.04 14.61
CA ASP A 96 9.33 -15.72 13.27
C ASP A 96 8.49 -16.45 12.24
N ARG A 97 8.07 -15.76 11.22
CA ARG A 97 7.20 -16.30 10.17
C ARG A 97 7.41 -15.62 8.84
N GLU A 98 7.12 -16.33 7.80
CA GLU A 98 7.03 -15.79 6.44
C GLU A 98 5.59 -15.55 6.04
N LEU A 99 5.39 -14.50 5.25
CA LEU A 99 4.17 -14.24 4.49
C LEU A 99 4.47 -14.53 3.02
N THR A 100 3.53 -15.12 2.31
CA THR A 100 3.65 -15.42 0.87
C THR A 100 2.62 -14.62 0.07
N PHE A 101 2.80 -14.52 -1.24
CA PHE A 101 1.71 -14.14 -2.13
C PHE A 101 0.71 -15.31 -2.19
N ASP A 102 -0.28 -15.27 -1.33
CA ASP A 102 -1.21 -16.39 -1.11
C ASP A 102 -2.44 -16.25 -2.03
N ASP A 103 -2.52 -17.12 -3.03
CA ASP A 103 -3.62 -17.17 -4.01
C ASP A 103 -4.98 -17.51 -3.35
N GLN A 104 -4.97 -18.19 -2.21
CA GLN A 104 -6.20 -18.49 -1.47
C GLN A 104 -6.88 -17.21 -0.93
N LEU A 105 -6.12 -16.14 -0.71
CA LEU A 105 -6.68 -14.84 -0.33
C LEU A 105 -7.51 -14.20 -1.43
N LEU A 106 -7.36 -14.64 -2.68
CA LEU A 106 -8.08 -14.09 -3.84
C LEU A 106 -9.48 -14.67 -4.04
N GLN A 107 -9.99 -15.47 -3.10
CA GLN A 107 -11.36 -16.01 -3.22
C GLN A 107 -12.38 -14.86 -3.25
N GLY A 108 -13.12 -14.77 -4.37
CA GLY A 108 -14.04 -13.67 -4.65
C GLY A 108 -13.38 -12.43 -5.25
N GLY A 109 -12.12 -12.51 -5.66
CA GLY A 109 -11.35 -11.46 -6.30
C GLY A 109 -10.50 -11.97 -7.45
N SER A 110 -9.50 -11.17 -7.88
CA SER A 110 -8.63 -11.50 -9.01
C SER A 110 -7.20 -11.01 -8.77
N ASN A 111 -6.21 -11.74 -9.26
CA ASN A 111 -4.86 -11.22 -9.45
C ASN A 111 -4.80 -10.38 -10.72
N LEU A 112 -4.25 -9.16 -10.64
CA LEU A 112 -4.12 -8.22 -11.76
C LEU A 112 -2.93 -8.54 -12.65
N ASN A 113 -1.95 -9.31 -12.14
CA ASN A 113 -0.75 -9.70 -12.87
C ASN A 113 0.01 -8.50 -13.44
N LEU A 114 0.37 -7.57 -12.56
CA LEU A 114 1.08 -6.36 -12.95
C LEU A 114 2.59 -6.58 -12.93
N SER A 115 3.30 -6.02 -13.91
CA SER A 115 4.77 -5.95 -13.93
C SER A 115 5.29 -4.64 -13.34
N LYS A 116 4.42 -3.64 -13.17
CA LYS A 116 4.74 -2.32 -12.66
C LYS A 116 3.56 -1.74 -11.87
N VAL A 117 3.87 -0.95 -10.85
CA VAL A 117 2.91 -0.16 -10.09
C VAL A 117 3.49 1.23 -9.81
N TYR A 118 2.65 2.26 -9.92
CA TYR A 118 2.99 3.64 -9.54
C TYR A 118 2.35 3.92 -8.19
N ILE A 119 3.14 4.35 -7.22
CA ILE A 119 2.65 4.59 -5.85
C ILE A 119 2.82 6.07 -5.52
N LEU A 120 1.70 6.74 -5.24
CA LEU A 120 1.74 8.13 -4.77
C LEU A 120 2.05 8.12 -3.28
N THR A 121 3.11 8.84 -2.88
CA THR A 121 3.63 8.86 -1.52
C THR A 121 3.76 10.27 -0.96
N SER A 122 3.72 10.37 0.37
CA SER A 122 4.02 11.60 1.10
C SER A 122 4.79 11.29 2.38
N SER A 123 5.19 12.32 3.13
CA SER A 123 5.84 12.16 4.44
C SER A 123 4.94 11.51 5.51
N THR A 124 3.65 11.31 5.23
CA THR A 124 2.73 10.56 6.10
C THR A 124 2.56 9.10 5.69
N THR A 125 3.05 8.70 4.52
CA THR A 125 3.09 7.30 4.08
C THR A 125 4.04 6.52 4.99
N ALA A 126 3.51 5.51 5.73
CA ALA A 126 4.27 4.87 6.81
C ALA A 126 3.89 3.39 7.02
N GLY A 127 4.73 2.65 7.74
CA GLY A 127 4.45 1.32 8.27
C GLY A 127 4.00 0.31 7.23
N ALA A 128 2.74 -0.16 7.29
CA ALA A 128 2.20 -1.16 6.36
C ALA A 128 2.25 -0.71 4.89
N ALA A 129 2.15 0.62 4.61
CA ALA A 129 2.31 1.16 3.26
C ALA A 129 3.76 1.03 2.77
N GLU A 130 4.73 1.26 3.63
CA GLU A 130 6.16 1.09 3.32
C GLU A 130 6.53 -0.40 3.23
N MET A 131 5.92 -1.27 4.06
CA MET A 131 6.04 -2.71 3.92
C MET A 131 5.60 -3.17 2.53
N LEU A 132 4.45 -2.71 2.03
CA LEU A 132 3.98 -3.03 0.69
C LEU A 132 5.02 -2.63 -0.37
N ILE A 133 5.52 -1.40 -0.30
CA ILE A 133 6.56 -0.88 -1.22
C ILE A 133 7.80 -1.78 -1.17
N ASN A 134 8.33 -2.05 0.03
CA ASN A 134 9.53 -2.86 0.21
C ASN A 134 9.38 -4.28 -0.35
N CYS A 135 8.23 -4.91 -0.09
CA CYS A 135 8.00 -6.31 -0.42
C CYS A 135 7.63 -6.54 -1.90
N LEU A 136 7.13 -5.52 -2.61
CA LEU A 136 6.88 -5.60 -4.05
C LEU A 136 8.15 -5.38 -4.89
N LYS A 137 9.10 -4.57 -4.43
CA LYS A 137 10.33 -4.21 -5.19
C LYS A 137 11.13 -5.40 -5.72
N PRO A 138 11.28 -6.54 -5.04
CA PRO A 138 11.98 -7.70 -5.57
C PRO A 138 11.30 -8.35 -6.78
N TYR A 139 10.02 -8.10 -7.00
CA TYR A 139 9.18 -8.85 -7.92
C TYR A 139 8.65 -8.05 -9.11
N MET A 140 8.55 -6.73 -8.95
CA MET A 140 8.01 -5.85 -9.97
C MET A 140 8.63 -4.45 -9.89
N THR A 141 8.47 -3.67 -10.94
CA THR A 141 8.88 -2.26 -10.91
C THR A 141 7.91 -1.46 -10.04
N VAL A 142 8.43 -0.84 -8.98
CA VAL A 142 7.68 0.07 -8.12
C VAL A 142 8.21 1.49 -8.34
N VAL A 143 7.38 2.36 -8.90
CA VAL A 143 7.70 3.76 -9.17
C VAL A 143 7.04 4.64 -8.12
N LEU A 144 7.82 5.39 -7.37
CA LEU A 144 7.33 6.28 -6.31
C LEU A 144 7.21 7.72 -6.83
N VAL A 145 6.02 8.30 -6.69
CA VAL A 145 5.72 9.67 -7.12
C VAL A 145 5.24 10.49 -5.92
N GLY A 146 5.86 11.63 -5.67
CA GLY A 146 5.47 12.53 -4.58
C GLY A 146 6.62 12.89 -3.65
N ALA A 147 6.55 12.54 -2.37
CA ALA A 147 7.56 12.86 -1.37
C ALA A 147 8.11 11.61 -0.67
N THR A 148 9.26 11.77 -0.02
CA THR A 148 9.89 10.72 0.80
C THR A 148 8.92 10.24 1.89
N THR A 149 8.83 8.92 2.06
CA THR A 149 7.98 8.29 3.08
C THR A 149 8.59 8.43 4.48
N LYS A 150 7.89 7.97 5.51
CA LYS A 150 8.26 8.22 6.91
C LYS A 150 9.45 7.40 7.41
N GLY A 151 9.57 6.13 7.01
CA GLY A 151 10.66 5.25 7.44
C GLY A 151 10.33 4.38 8.65
N GLU A 152 9.19 3.69 8.63
CA GLU A 152 8.79 2.75 9.68
C GLU A 152 8.95 1.29 9.20
N ASN A 153 10.15 0.72 9.37
CA ASN A 153 10.49 -0.66 8.94
C ASN A 153 10.17 -1.74 9.99
N VAL A 154 9.40 -1.39 11.02
CA VAL A 154 9.07 -2.26 12.15
C VAL A 154 7.57 -2.41 12.32
N ALA A 155 7.15 -3.54 12.90
CA ALA A 155 5.77 -3.78 13.25
C ALA A 155 5.54 -3.69 14.77
N THR A 156 4.35 -3.21 15.13
CA THR A 156 3.91 -3.10 16.53
C THR A 156 2.77 -4.06 16.81
N ALA A 157 2.62 -4.47 18.07
CA ALA A 157 1.44 -5.18 18.55
C ALA A 157 0.76 -4.39 19.67
N SER A 158 -0.57 -4.44 19.70
CA SER A 158 -1.35 -3.78 20.76
C SER A 158 -1.57 -4.73 21.94
N PHE A 159 -1.22 -4.27 23.12
CA PHE A 159 -1.50 -4.94 24.40
C PHE A 159 -2.40 -4.03 25.23
N SER A 160 -3.56 -4.50 25.60
CA SER A 160 -4.50 -3.78 26.45
C SER A 160 -4.67 -4.50 27.80
N SER A 161 -5.11 -3.76 28.80
CA SER A 161 -5.46 -4.32 30.12
C SER A 161 -6.81 -3.78 30.56
N ASP A 162 -7.76 -4.67 30.80
CA ASP A 162 -9.08 -4.31 31.32
C ASP A 162 -9.01 -3.63 32.69
N LYS A 163 -7.91 -3.90 33.44
CA LYS A 163 -7.71 -3.36 34.79
C LYS A 163 -7.24 -1.89 34.75
N PHE A 164 -6.51 -1.45 33.73
CA PHE A 164 -5.79 -0.17 33.74
C PHE A 164 -6.18 0.81 32.64
N GLN A 165 -7.12 0.50 31.78
CA GLN A 165 -7.60 1.37 30.68
C GLN A 165 -6.48 2.00 29.82
N TRP A 166 -5.35 1.28 29.63
CA TRP A 166 -4.26 1.70 28.76
C TRP A 166 -3.99 0.68 27.65
N VAL A 167 -3.45 1.17 26.56
CA VAL A 167 -2.98 0.34 25.43
C VAL A 167 -1.51 0.61 25.21
N LEU A 168 -0.70 -0.43 25.28
CA LEU A 168 0.72 -0.40 24.96
C LEU A 168 0.92 -0.95 23.55
N ARG A 169 1.71 -0.24 22.73
CA ARG A 169 2.05 -0.64 21.35
C ARG A 169 3.57 -0.72 21.17
N PRO A 170 4.23 -1.72 21.75
CA PRO A 170 5.67 -1.91 21.53
C PRO A 170 5.95 -2.38 20.11
N VAL A 171 7.16 -2.07 19.62
CA VAL A 171 7.75 -2.76 18.47
C VAL A 171 7.95 -4.23 18.84
N VAL A 172 7.52 -5.13 17.97
CA VAL A 172 7.58 -6.59 18.22
C VAL A 172 8.46 -7.33 17.22
N CYS A 173 8.53 -6.87 15.97
CA CYS A 173 9.36 -7.47 14.93
C CYS A 173 9.83 -6.44 13.92
N GLU A 174 10.87 -6.79 13.20
CA GLU A 174 11.32 -6.13 11.97
C GLU A 174 10.75 -6.87 10.76
N VAL A 175 10.51 -6.14 9.66
CA VAL A 175 9.86 -6.66 8.46
C VAL A 175 10.82 -6.61 7.29
N PHE A 176 11.24 -7.77 6.83
CA PHE A 176 12.15 -7.93 5.70
C PHE A 176 11.40 -8.33 4.45
N ASN A 177 11.86 -7.89 3.29
CA ASN A 177 11.39 -8.43 2.00
C ASN A 177 12.07 -9.77 1.70
N SER A 178 11.73 -10.39 0.57
CA SER A 178 12.28 -11.70 0.16
C SER A 178 13.78 -11.71 -0.11
N GLU A 179 14.43 -10.56 -0.23
CA GLU A 179 15.88 -10.41 -0.35
C GLU A 179 16.56 -10.15 1.01
N GLY A 180 15.82 -10.22 2.12
CA GLY A 180 16.33 -9.94 3.46
C GLY A 180 16.62 -8.46 3.70
N LYS A 181 15.93 -7.54 3.01
CA LYS A 181 16.13 -6.09 3.14
C LYS A 181 15.02 -5.43 3.95
N ALA A 182 15.40 -4.60 4.91
CA ALA A 182 14.54 -3.74 5.72
C ALA A 182 15.15 -2.33 5.89
N ASP A 183 15.96 -1.88 4.94
CA ASP A 183 16.84 -0.71 4.99
C ASP A 183 16.12 0.60 4.61
N TYR A 184 14.87 0.78 5.04
CA TYR A 184 14.08 1.97 4.79
C TYR A 184 13.71 2.77 6.05
N SER A 185 14.53 2.71 7.09
CA SER A 185 14.30 3.46 8.35
C SER A 185 14.33 4.99 8.20
N THR A 186 14.80 5.50 7.08
CA THR A 186 14.75 6.93 6.71
C THR A 186 13.70 7.24 5.64
N GLY A 187 12.86 6.26 5.30
CA GLY A 187 11.86 6.34 4.26
C GLY A 187 12.38 6.01 2.87
N PHE A 188 11.46 5.77 1.95
CA PHE A 188 11.75 5.65 0.53
C PHE A 188 11.70 7.03 -0.12
N THR A 189 12.78 7.43 -0.77
CA THR A 189 12.80 8.64 -1.59
C THR A 189 11.95 8.42 -2.84
N ALA A 190 11.11 9.38 -3.20
CA ALA A 190 10.34 9.33 -4.43
C ALA A 190 11.26 9.38 -5.66
N ASP A 191 10.97 8.54 -6.66
CA ASP A 191 11.66 8.54 -7.95
C ASP A 191 11.34 9.83 -8.72
N TYR A 192 10.12 10.32 -8.57
CA TYR A 192 9.62 11.57 -9.14
C TYR A 192 9.05 12.45 -8.02
N ALA A 193 9.80 13.48 -7.65
CA ALA A 193 9.40 14.40 -6.59
C ALA A 193 8.29 15.35 -7.08
N VAL A 194 7.15 15.39 -6.36
CA VAL A 194 6.04 16.29 -6.62
C VAL A 194 5.67 17.01 -5.32
N ASN A 195 5.72 18.33 -5.33
CA ASN A 195 5.38 19.17 -4.18
C ASN A 195 3.92 19.65 -4.28
N SER A 196 2.98 18.84 -3.84
CA SER A 196 1.53 19.04 -4.03
C SER A 196 0.84 20.04 -3.11
N LEU A 197 1.54 20.92 -2.37
CA LEU A 197 0.91 21.69 -1.27
C LEU A 197 1.06 23.21 -1.37
N GLN A 198 1.36 23.78 -2.54
CA GLN A 198 1.62 25.22 -2.61
C GLN A 198 0.38 26.10 -2.80
N ASP A 199 -0.76 25.54 -3.25
CA ASP A 199 -1.96 26.35 -3.48
C ASP A 199 -3.24 25.56 -3.16
N PHE A 200 -3.76 25.74 -1.95
CA PHE A 200 -5.01 25.12 -1.52
C PHE A 200 -6.23 25.48 -2.39
N ALA A 201 -6.16 26.57 -3.16
CA ALA A 201 -7.25 26.95 -4.07
C ALA A 201 -7.32 26.06 -5.33
N LYS A 202 -6.30 25.27 -5.59
CA LYS A 202 -6.19 24.36 -6.75
C LYS A 202 -6.29 22.88 -6.40
N VAL A 203 -6.65 22.55 -5.17
CA VAL A 203 -6.81 21.15 -4.76
C VAL A 203 -8.00 20.55 -5.48
N LEU A 204 -7.73 19.52 -6.28
CA LEU A 204 -8.74 18.72 -6.96
C LEU A 204 -9.06 17.45 -6.14
N PRO A 205 -10.24 16.85 -6.34
CA PRO A 205 -10.59 15.60 -5.67
C PRO A 205 -9.61 14.46 -5.99
N LEU A 206 -9.46 13.50 -5.07
CA LEU A 206 -8.73 12.26 -5.34
C LEU A 206 -9.36 11.53 -6.52
N GLY A 207 -8.54 11.08 -7.46
CA GLY A 207 -8.97 10.41 -8.68
C GLY A 207 -9.26 11.35 -9.87
N ASP A 208 -9.20 12.67 -9.67
CA ASP A 208 -9.24 13.60 -10.80
C ASP A 208 -7.91 13.52 -11.58
N PRO A 209 -7.93 13.19 -12.89
CA PRO A 209 -6.70 13.08 -13.69
C PRO A 209 -5.85 14.35 -13.76
N ASN A 210 -6.42 15.51 -13.44
CA ASN A 210 -5.74 16.80 -13.40
C ASN A 210 -5.19 17.14 -12.02
N GLU A 211 -5.44 16.28 -10.99
CA GLU A 211 -4.83 16.45 -9.67
C GLU A 211 -3.31 16.26 -9.81
N GLU A 212 -2.54 17.11 -9.16
CA GLU A 212 -1.11 17.32 -9.42
C GLU A 212 -0.27 16.04 -9.36
N MET A 213 -0.43 15.22 -8.30
CA MET A 213 0.34 13.98 -8.18
C MET A 213 -0.17 12.88 -9.13
N LEU A 214 -1.49 12.77 -9.29
CA LEU A 214 -2.07 11.81 -10.21
C LEU A 214 -1.72 12.18 -11.66
N SER A 215 -1.81 13.45 -12.02
CA SER A 215 -1.40 13.95 -13.34
C SER A 215 0.06 13.65 -13.64
N ALA A 216 0.97 13.84 -12.67
CA ALA A 216 2.38 13.48 -12.81
C ALA A 216 2.55 11.97 -13.05
N ALA A 217 1.87 11.12 -12.28
CA ALA A 217 1.93 9.67 -12.48
C ALA A 217 1.41 9.26 -13.87
N LEU A 218 0.31 9.85 -14.32
CA LEU A 218 -0.23 9.60 -15.66
C LEU A 218 0.74 10.06 -16.77
N GLY A 219 1.40 11.21 -16.59
CA GLY A 219 2.43 11.69 -17.51
C GLY A 219 3.66 10.78 -17.60
N ILE A 220 4.03 10.12 -16.49
CA ILE A 220 5.09 9.10 -16.49
C ILE A 220 4.62 7.83 -17.22
N ILE A 221 3.36 7.45 -17.06
CA ILE A 221 2.77 6.27 -17.72
C ILE A 221 2.74 6.45 -19.23
N ASP A 222 2.33 7.61 -19.72
CA ASP A 222 2.21 7.90 -21.15
C ASP A 222 3.52 8.39 -21.81
N GLY A 223 4.56 8.62 -21.00
CA GLY A 223 5.89 9.04 -21.47
C GLY A 223 5.99 10.52 -21.84
N SER A 224 5.09 11.36 -21.34
CA SER A 224 5.14 12.82 -21.51
C SER A 224 6.04 13.53 -20.48
N ILE A 225 6.46 12.79 -19.43
CA ILE A 225 7.41 13.22 -18.39
C ILE A 225 8.57 12.24 -18.32
#